data_3500e985dd67f0d00b3d6fe92be12cca
#
_entry.id   3500e985dd67f0d00b3d6fe92be12cca
#
_cell.length_a   1.000
_cell.length_b   1.000
_cell.length_c   1.000
_cell.angle_alpha   90.00
_cell.angle_beta   90.00
_cell.angle_gamma   90.00
#
_symmetry.space_group_name_H-M   'P 1'
#
loop_
_entity.id
_entity.type
_entity.pdbx_description
1 polymer ?
#
loop_
_entity_poly.entity_id
_entity_poly.type
_entity_poly.pdbx_seq_one_letter_code
_entity_poly.pdbx_strand_id
1 'polypeptide(L)'
;MNSKQWLVYILRCKDGSFYTGITSDLTKRLAAHQNGTASRYTRSRLPVKLVYLESAANRSVATKRELKIKRMSRSQKEILLRPRENDPTMPKQKAVKKQTNSTRG
;
A
#
# COMPACT_ATOMS: atom_id res chain seq x y z
N MET A 1 1.68 26.00 -5.55
CA MET A 1 2.02 25.63 -5.33
C MET A 1 2.05 24.62 -4.91
N ASN A 2 2.13 24.38 -4.50
CA ASN A 2 2.26 23.40 -3.99
C ASN A 2 1.18 22.63 -3.71
N SER A 3 0.45 22.06 -4.52
CA SER A 3 -0.63 21.20 -4.21
C SER A 3 -0.05 19.92 -3.66
N LYS A 4 -0.60 19.47 -2.58
CA LYS A 4 -0.14 18.23 -1.99
C LYS A 4 -0.62 17.07 -2.83
N GLN A 5 0.26 16.12 -3.05
CA GLN A 5 -0.10 14.91 -3.72
C GLN A 5 -0.75 13.97 -2.72
N TRP A 6 -1.87 13.38 -3.10
CA TRP A 6 -2.53 12.41 -2.25
C TRP A 6 -2.09 11.00 -2.63
N LEU A 7 -2.01 10.16 -1.64
CA LEU A 7 -1.54 8.79 -1.79
C LEU A 7 -2.54 7.82 -1.19
N VAL A 8 -2.67 6.66 -1.84
CA VAL A 8 -3.39 5.52 -1.29
C VAL A 8 -2.33 4.49 -0.94
N TYR A 9 -2.38 3.96 0.26
CA TYR A 9 -1.36 3.02 0.69
C TYR A 9 -2.00 1.79 1.33
N ILE A 10 -1.28 0.69 1.30
CA ILE A 10 -1.69 -0.53 1.99
C ILE A 10 -0.54 -0.94 2.89
N LEU A 11 -0.88 -1.26 4.14
CA LEU A 11 0.06 -1.79 5.11
C LEU A 11 -0.26 -3.24 5.35
N ARG A 12 0.79 -4.05 5.51
CA ARG A 12 0.62 -5.42 5.99
C ARG A 12 0.92 -5.40 7.48
N CYS A 13 0.02 -5.92 8.26
CA CYS A 13 0.16 -5.94 9.71
C CYS A 13 0.86 -7.21 10.17
N LYS A 14 1.25 -7.23 11.45
CA LYS A 14 1.95 -8.38 12.01
C LYS A 14 1.18 -9.69 11.81
N ASP A 15 -0.14 -9.63 11.93
CA ASP A 15 -0.99 -10.82 11.78
C ASP A 15 -1.25 -11.18 10.31
N GLY A 16 -0.63 -10.49 9.37
CA GLY A 16 -0.81 -10.75 7.95
C GLY A 16 -1.99 -10.05 7.31
N SER A 17 -2.78 -9.33 8.09
CA SER A 17 -3.93 -8.61 7.55
C SER A 17 -3.47 -7.33 6.85
N PHE A 18 -4.36 -6.76 6.05
CA PHE A 18 -4.06 -5.54 5.30
C PHE A 18 -4.87 -4.37 5.83
N TYR A 19 -4.25 -3.21 5.85
CA TYR A 19 -4.91 -1.96 6.18
C TYR A 19 -4.72 -0.97 5.03
N THR A 20 -5.81 -0.39 4.54
CA THR A 20 -5.76 0.57 3.44
C THR A 20 -6.09 1.96 3.95
N GLY A 21 -5.31 2.95 3.55
CA GLY A 21 -5.54 4.32 3.98
C GLY A 21 -5.13 5.32 2.91
N ILE A 22 -5.40 6.59 3.20
CA ILE A 22 -4.98 7.68 2.32
C ILE A 22 -4.24 8.72 3.15
N THR A 23 -3.33 9.43 2.51
CA THR A 23 -2.61 10.49 3.19
C THR A 23 -2.01 11.45 2.17
N SER A 24 -1.77 12.69 2.60
CA SER A 24 -0.99 13.64 1.82
C SER A 24 0.43 13.75 2.38
N ASP A 25 0.74 13.00 3.43
CA ASP A 25 2.08 13.01 4.04
C ASP A 25 2.42 11.60 4.51
N LEU A 26 3.03 10.84 3.63
CA LEU A 26 3.28 9.42 3.89
C LEU A 26 4.23 9.20 5.05
N THR A 27 5.31 9.97 5.10
CA THR A 27 6.31 9.82 6.17
C THR A 27 5.68 9.99 7.54
N LYS A 28 4.89 11.06 7.68
CA LYS A 28 4.24 11.35 8.95
C LYS A 28 3.21 10.29 9.29
N ARG A 29 2.46 9.83 8.30
CA ARG A 29 1.42 8.84 8.54
C ARG A 29 2.01 7.48 8.93
N LEU A 30 3.10 7.08 8.28
CA LEU A 30 3.74 5.82 8.63
C LEU A 30 4.30 5.88 10.04
N ALA A 31 4.90 7.02 10.43
CA ALA A 31 5.39 7.18 11.78
C ALA A 31 4.24 7.06 12.79
N ALA A 32 3.08 7.65 12.48
CA ALA A 32 1.93 7.56 13.36
C ALA A 32 1.42 6.13 13.49
N HIS A 33 1.43 5.37 12.41
CA HIS A 33 1.04 3.96 12.49
C HIS A 33 2.00 3.18 13.37
N GLN A 34 3.31 3.38 13.19
CA GLN A 34 4.29 2.65 14.01
C GLN A 34 4.22 3.05 15.47
N ASN A 35 3.81 4.29 15.75
CA ASN A 35 3.65 4.76 17.13
C ASN A 35 2.34 4.31 17.76
N GLY A 36 1.44 3.72 16.97
CA GLY A 36 0.16 3.30 17.47
C GLY A 36 -0.86 4.41 17.59
N THR A 37 -0.64 5.55 16.93
CA THR A 37 -1.53 6.70 17.06
C THR A 37 -2.40 6.94 15.82
N ALA A 38 -2.17 6.23 14.72
CA ALA A 38 -2.89 6.49 13.48
C ALA A 38 -4.23 5.77 13.42
N SER A 39 -4.32 4.56 13.90
CA SER A 39 -5.58 3.82 13.83
C SER A 39 -5.60 2.73 14.89
N ARG A 40 -6.82 2.41 15.36
CA ARG A 40 -6.99 1.33 16.31
C ARG A 40 -6.60 -0.01 15.68
N TYR A 41 -6.96 -0.16 14.42
CA TYR A 41 -6.71 -1.42 13.72
C TYR A 41 -5.22 -1.77 13.70
N THR A 42 -4.40 -0.81 13.27
CA THR A 42 -2.97 -1.07 13.17
C THR A 42 -2.29 -1.08 14.52
N ARG A 43 -2.81 -0.29 15.48
CA ARG A 43 -2.19 -0.22 16.81
C ARG A 43 -2.08 -1.59 17.48
N SER A 44 -3.10 -2.41 17.31
CA SER A 44 -3.09 -3.74 17.95
C SER A 44 -2.40 -4.79 17.10
N ARG A 45 -1.85 -4.40 15.94
CA ARG A 45 -1.26 -5.35 14.99
C ARG A 45 0.12 -4.92 14.51
N LEU A 46 0.83 -4.19 15.37
CA LEU A 46 2.19 -3.75 15.05
C LEU A 46 3.17 -4.91 15.13
N PRO A 47 4.24 -4.86 14.39
CA PRO A 47 4.61 -3.79 13.47
C PRO A 47 3.87 -3.88 12.15
N VAL A 48 3.81 -2.76 11.43
CA VAL A 48 3.20 -2.73 10.12
C VAL A 48 4.25 -2.43 9.07
N LYS A 49 3.97 -2.83 7.83
CA LYS A 49 4.91 -2.66 6.74
C LYS A 49 4.17 -2.12 5.52
N LEU A 50 4.75 -1.11 4.90
CA LEU A 50 4.16 -0.56 3.66
C LEU A 50 4.38 -1.56 2.53
N VAL A 51 3.30 -2.02 1.90
CA VAL A 51 3.38 -3.00 0.82
C VAL A 51 2.80 -2.49 -0.50
N TYR A 52 2.13 -1.35 -0.51
CA TYR A 52 1.57 -0.80 -1.73
C TYR A 52 1.41 0.70 -1.61
N LEU A 53 1.64 1.40 -2.71
CA LEU A 53 1.53 2.86 -2.76
C LEU A 53 1.05 3.26 -4.14
N GLU A 54 0.10 4.18 -4.18
CA GLU A 54 -0.47 4.65 -5.43
C GLU A 54 -0.77 6.14 -5.27
N SER A 55 -0.45 6.95 -6.28
CA SER A 55 -0.76 8.37 -6.18
C SER A 55 -2.16 8.65 -6.72
N ALA A 56 -2.75 9.73 -6.24
CA ALA A 56 -4.07 10.16 -6.66
C ALA A 56 -4.04 11.66 -6.86
N ALA A 57 -4.89 12.13 -7.77
CA ALA A 57 -4.88 13.54 -8.14
C ALA A 57 -5.30 14.45 -6.99
N ASN A 58 -6.20 13.98 -6.13
CA ASN A 58 -6.66 14.78 -5.01
C ASN A 58 -7.30 13.85 -3.97
N ARG A 59 -7.76 14.44 -2.88
CA ARG A 59 -8.32 13.66 -1.79
C ARG A 59 -9.56 12.88 -2.20
N SER A 60 -10.42 13.48 -3.02
CA SER A 60 -11.64 12.83 -3.47
C SER A 60 -11.32 11.55 -4.25
N VAL A 61 -10.38 11.64 -5.19
CA VAL A 61 -9.97 10.50 -5.97
C VAL A 61 -9.35 9.43 -5.06
N ALA A 62 -8.51 9.86 -4.12
CA ALA A 62 -7.88 8.92 -3.19
C ALA A 62 -8.93 8.21 -2.35
N THR A 63 -9.94 8.94 -1.86
CA THR A 63 -11.00 8.37 -1.05
C THR A 63 -11.78 7.30 -1.82
N LYS A 64 -12.11 7.59 -3.07
CA LYS A 64 -12.85 6.64 -3.90
C LYS A 64 -12.03 5.38 -4.13
N ARG A 65 -10.74 5.57 -4.37
CA ARG A 65 -9.85 4.43 -4.60
C ARG A 65 -9.69 3.59 -3.33
N GLU A 66 -9.56 4.26 -2.17
CA GLU A 66 -9.48 3.57 -0.89
C GLU A 66 -10.70 2.67 -0.67
N LEU A 67 -11.89 3.21 -0.92
CA LEU A 67 -13.10 2.43 -0.75
C LEU A 67 -13.13 1.23 -1.67
N LYS A 68 -12.71 1.42 -2.92
CA LYS A 68 -12.68 0.33 -3.88
C LYS A 68 -11.75 -0.79 -3.41
N ILE A 69 -10.56 -0.41 -2.93
CA ILE A 69 -9.59 -1.39 -2.46
C ILE A 69 -10.12 -2.10 -1.21
N LYS A 70 -10.75 -1.37 -0.31
CA LYS A 70 -11.29 -1.98 0.91
C LYS A 70 -12.34 -3.03 0.63
N ARG A 71 -13.04 -2.91 -0.50
CA ARG A 71 -14.06 -3.87 -0.91
C ARG A 71 -13.51 -5.08 -1.63
N MET A 72 -12.23 -5.07 -1.95
CA MET A 72 -11.60 -6.21 -2.61
C MET A 72 -11.48 -7.38 -1.65
N SER A 73 -11.58 -8.59 -2.20
CA SER A 73 -11.27 -9.78 -1.44
C SER A 73 -9.77 -9.82 -1.16
N ARG A 74 -9.36 -10.69 -0.25
CA ARG A 74 -7.93 -10.85 0.02
C ARG A 74 -7.17 -11.25 -1.23
N SER A 75 -7.73 -12.17 -2.02
CA SER A 75 -7.10 -12.60 -3.26
C SER A 75 -6.89 -11.44 -4.22
N GLN A 76 -7.91 -10.58 -4.34
CA GLN A 76 -7.81 -9.42 -5.23
C GLN A 76 -6.75 -8.44 -4.73
N LYS A 77 -6.66 -8.25 -3.41
CA LYS A 77 -5.63 -7.37 -2.86
C LYS A 77 -4.25 -7.94 -3.12
N GLU A 78 -4.09 -9.23 -2.98
CA GLU A 78 -2.79 -9.86 -3.24
C GLU A 78 -2.37 -9.69 -4.69
N ILE A 79 -3.31 -9.76 -5.61
CA ILE A 79 -3.02 -9.50 -7.02
C ILE A 79 -2.58 -8.06 -7.21
N LEU A 80 -3.26 -7.13 -6.55
CA LEU A 80 -2.91 -5.72 -6.63
C LEU A 80 -1.48 -5.47 -6.15
N LEU A 81 -1.03 -6.23 -5.15
CA LEU A 81 0.30 -6.06 -4.56
C LEU A 81 1.42 -6.65 -5.40
N ARG A 82 1.09 -7.42 -6.43
CA ARG A 82 2.13 -8.01 -7.27
C ARG A 82 2.85 -6.93 -8.07
N PRO A 83 4.17 -7.06 -8.25
CA PRO A 83 4.89 -6.13 -9.10
C PRO A 83 4.32 -6.16 -10.52
N ARG A 84 4.22 -5.00 -11.13
CA ARG A 84 3.77 -4.91 -12.52
C ARG A 84 4.96 -4.52 -13.37
N GLU A 85 5.20 -5.32 -14.38
CA GLU A 85 6.35 -5.09 -15.25
C GLU A 85 6.42 -3.69 -15.80
N ASN A 86 5.29 -3.15 -16.18
CA ASN A 86 5.24 -1.87 -16.85
C ASN A 86 4.88 -0.71 -15.95
N ASP A 87 4.83 -0.94 -14.65
CA ASP A 87 4.46 0.11 -13.71
C ASP A 87 5.67 0.98 -13.39
N PRO A 88 5.67 2.25 -13.81
CA PRO A 88 6.84 3.09 -13.57
C PRO A 88 7.06 3.42 -12.11
N THR A 89 6.07 3.15 -11.25
CA THR A 89 6.23 3.41 -9.82
C THR A 89 6.87 2.26 -9.09
N MET A 90 7.05 1.11 -9.76
CA MET A 90 7.64 -0.06 -9.13
C MET A 90 9.14 -0.12 -9.41
N PRO A 91 9.94 -0.55 -8.43
CA PRO A 91 11.37 -0.73 -8.69
C PRO A 91 11.58 -1.80 -9.75
N LYS A 92 12.60 -1.61 -10.57
CA LYS A 92 12.94 -2.65 -11.51
C LYS A 92 13.60 -3.75 -10.79
N GLN A 93 13.12 -4.83 -10.90
CA GLN A 93 13.72 -5.82 -10.18
C GLN A 93 14.45 -6.66 -10.99
N LYS A 94 14.84 -6.66 -11.01
CA LYS A 94 15.20 -7.23 -11.66
C LYS A 94 14.90 -8.43 -11.72
N ALA A 95 14.49 -8.47 -11.88
CA ALA A 95 13.87 -9.36 -12.00
C ALA A 95 13.75 -10.25 -11.86
N VAL A 96 13.96 -10.04 -11.66
CA VAL A 96 13.61 -10.82 -11.53
C VAL A 96 13.33 -11.71 -11.74
N LYS A 97 13.65 -11.91 -11.66
CA LYS A 97 13.24 -12.68 -11.80
C LYS A 97 12.84 -13.58 -11.87
N LYS A 98 13.11 -13.66 -11.74
CA LYS A 98 12.61 -14.40 -11.71
C LYS A 98 12.35 -15.16 -11.69
N GLN A 99 12.65 -15.07 -11.38
CA GLN A 99 12.20 -15.73 -11.24
C GLN A 99 11.85 -16.40 -11.31
N THR A 100 12.34 -16.31 -11.11
CA THR A 100 11.77 -17.02 -11.07
C THR A 100 11.41 -17.67 -11.16
N ASN A 101 11.70 -17.61 -10.97
CA ASN A 101 11.06 -18.31 -10.96
C ASN A 101 10.70 -18.97 -11.12
N SER A 102 11.07 -18.75 -10.96
CA SER A 102 10.53 -19.45 -10.98
C SER A 102 10.15 -20.18 -11.05
N THR A 103 10.47 -20.01 -10.84
CA THR A 103 10.01 -20.74 -10.84
C THR A 103 9.53 -21.29 -10.91
N ARG A 104 9.66 -21.18 -10.68
CA ARG A 104 9.13 -21.75 -10.76
C ARG A 104 8.58 -22.14 -11.01
N GLY A 105 9.05 -22.01 -11.02
CA GLY A 105 8.53 -22.26 -11.23
C GLY A 105 8.18 -22.38 -11.29
#